data_925d11d8a1d13dccbe50efafb1878928
#
_entry.id   925d11d8a1d13dccbe50efafb1878928
#
_cell.length_a   1.000
_cell.length_b   1.000
_cell.length_c   1.000
_cell.angle_alpha   90.00
_cell.angle_beta   90.00
_cell.angle_gamma   90.00
#
_symmetry.space_group_name_H-M   'P 1'
#
loop_
_entity.id
_entity.type
_entity.pdbx_description
1 polymer ?
#
loop_
_entity_poly.entity_id
_entity_poly.type
_entity_poly.pdbx_seq_one_letter_code
_entity_poly.pdbx_strand_id
1 'polypeptide(L)'
;TGVIAETSGSAEDPWMAFGFRKHYRVRPGESYETGEYILAVTTKDWHYGAQLYRAYIAPYLDFDHNPAFLADECALNQCYNFKRTGNIEHTFRDIPQMYEEGAAWGVRHMFLASWNRTGFDSFYPEYYPDMELGSAMEFRRGLEYVREHGGFSTLYINARIFDVKSDFH
;
A
#
# COMPACT_ATOMS: atom_id res chain seq x y z
N THR A 1 -10.72 3.79 10.28
CA THR A 1 -11.52 4.97 9.88
C THR A 1 -12.18 4.66 8.55
N GLY A 2 -13.49 4.80 8.47
CA GLY A 2 -14.25 4.65 7.23
C GLY A 2 -15.00 5.94 6.90
N VAL A 3 -15.12 6.24 5.61
CA VAL A 3 -16.05 7.24 5.11
C VAL A 3 -17.39 6.56 4.92
N ILE A 4 -18.44 7.18 5.39
CA ILE A 4 -19.80 6.71 5.23
C ILE A 4 -20.52 7.70 4.32
N ALA A 5 -21.12 7.20 3.26
CA ALA A 5 -22.09 7.95 2.46
C ALA A 5 -23.37 7.13 2.43
N GLU A 6 -24.43 7.66 2.94
CA GLU A 6 -25.73 7.01 3.03
C GLU A 6 -26.78 7.89 2.38
N THR A 7 -27.65 7.26 1.64
CA THR A 7 -28.84 7.91 1.07
C THR A 7 -30.06 7.08 1.45
N SER A 8 -31.11 7.73 1.87
CA SER A 8 -32.38 7.08 2.16
C SER A 8 -33.52 8.09 2.00
N GLY A 9 -34.72 7.61 2.17
CA GLY A 9 -35.91 8.41 2.10
C GLY A 9 -36.81 8.02 0.93
N SER A 10 -38.00 8.57 0.93
CA SER A 10 -38.92 8.49 -0.18
C SER A 10 -38.61 9.56 -1.22
N ALA A 11 -39.24 9.49 -2.38
CA ALA A 11 -39.16 10.60 -3.36
C ALA A 11 -39.68 11.93 -2.77
N GLU A 12 -40.48 11.88 -1.70
CA GLU A 12 -41.08 13.03 -1.03
C GLU A 12 -40.15 13.59 0.07
N ASP A 13 -39.28 12.76 0.66
CA ASP A 13 -38.34 13.16 1.71
C ASP A 13 -36.97 12.46 1.52
N PRO A 14 -36.22 12.84 0.49
CA PRO A 14 -34.89 12.31 0.26
C PRO A 14 -33.88 12.94 1.22
N TRP A 15 -32.99 12.12 1.78
CA TRP A 15 -31.86 12.62 2.54
C TRP A 15 -30.55 11.96 2.14
N MET A 16 -29.46 12.67 2.38
CA MET A 16 -28.10 12.19 2.17
C MET A 16 -27.27 12.53 3.41
N ALA A 17 -26.54 11.57 3.91
CA ALA A 17 -25.61 11.76 5.01
C ALA A 17 -24.19 11.40 4.60
N PHE A 18 -23.24 12.25 4.99
CA PHE A 18 -21.82 11.99 4.90
C PHE A 18 -21.22 11.97 6.30
N GLY A 19 -20.35 11.03 6.57
CA GLY A 19 -19.74 10.92 7.88
C GLY A 19 -18.44 10.14 7.87
N PHE A 20 -17.77 10.20 9.01
CA PHE A 20 -16.57 9.44 9.27
C PHE A 20 -16.83 8.50 10.45
N ARG A 21 -16.51 7.23 10.30
CA ARG A 21 -16.57 6.26 11.38
C ARG A 21 -15.17 5.99 11.90
N LYS A 22 -14.94 6.30 13.18
CA LYS A 22 -13.76 5.88 13.94
C LYS A 22 -14.19 4.98 15.07
N HIS A 23 -13.48 3.87 15.25
CA HIS A 23 -13.63 3.04 16.44
C HIS A 23 -12.54 3.46 17.43
N TYR A 24 -12.97 3.95 18.59
CA TYR A 24 -12.09 4.32 19.68
C TYR A 24 -12.69 3.86 21.00
N ARG A 25 -11.85 3.33 21.89
CA ARG A 25 -12.28 2.91 23.21
C ARG A 25 -11.98 4.04 24.21
N VAL A 26 -13.00 4.71 24.69
CA VAL A 26 -12.91 5.70 25.76
C VAL A 26 -13.18 4.99 27.07
N ARG A 27 -12.29 5.10 28.04
CA ARG A 27 -12.46 4.54 29.38
C ARG A 27 -13.34 5.46 30.23
N PRO A 28 -13.97 4.96 31.31
CA PRO A 28 -14.70 5.80 32.22
C PRO A 28 -13.85 6.96 32.77
N GLY A 29 -14.34 8.20 32.66
CA GLY A 29 -13.62 9.41 33.07
C GLY A 29 -12.63 9.97 32.04
N GLU A 30 -12.42 9.32 30.90
CA GLU A 30 -11.60 9.85 29.80
C GLU A 30 -12.47 10.57 28.77
N SER A 31 -11.86 11.48 28.02
CA SER A 31 -12.44 12.11 26.84
C SER A 31 -11.56 11.85 25.63
N TYR A 32 -12.18 11.85 24.46
CA TYR A 32 -11.46 11.72 23.18
C TYR A 32 -11.88 12.85 22.26
N GLU A 33 -10.91 13.57 21.73
CA GLU A 33 -11.09 14.60 20.73
C GLU A 33 -10.82 14.00 19.34
N THR A 34 -11.81 14.11 18.44
CA THR A 34 -11.74 13.47 17.13
C THR A 34 -10.78 14.14 16.16
N GLY A 35 -10.35 15.34 16.47
CA GLY A 35 -9.66 16.21 15.54
C GLY A 35 -10.61 16.94 14.56
N GLU A 36 -10.04 17.69 13.66
CA GLU A 36 -10.79 18.50 12.71
C GLU A 36 -11.29 17.67 11.52
N TYR A 37 -12.52 17.93 11.09
CA TYR A 37 -13.10 17.41 9.87
C TYR A 37 -13.54 18.58 9.01
N ILE A 38 -13.14 18.57 7.75
CA ILE A 38 -13.46 19.62 6.80
C ILE A 38 -14.43 19.07 5.76
N LEU A 39 -15.58 19.75 5.62
CA LEU A 39 -16.54 19.51 4.56
C LEU A 39 -16.54 20.72 3.62
N ALA A 40 -16.23 20.49 2.37
CA ALA A 40 -16.27 21.51 1.33
C ALA A 40 -17.36 21.19 0.32
N VAL A 41 -18.21 22.18 0.04
CA VAL A 41 -19.24 22.10 -0.99
C VAL A 41 -18.85 23.02 -2.15
N THR A 42 -18.92 22.51 -3.38
CA THR A 42 -18.52 23.26 -4.58
C THR A 42 -19.45 22.93 -5.74
N THR A 43 -19.62 23.89 -6.63
CA THR A 43 -20.27 23.71 -7.94
C THR A 43 -19.26 23.37 -9.04
N LYS A 44 -17.96 23.32 -8.70
CA LYS A 44 -16.88 22.93 -9.61
C LYS A 44 -16.75 21.40 -9.65
N ASP A 45 -15.94 20.90 -10.56
CA ASP A 45 -15.69 19.47 -10.71
C ASP A 45 -14.81 18.87 -9.59
N TRP A 46 -14.57 17.59 -9.67
CA TRP A 46 -13.77 16.84 -8.68
C TRP A 46 -12.29 17.29 -8.63
N HIS A 47 -11.73 17.85 -9.71
CA HIS A 47 -10.36 18.36 -9.72
C HIS A 47 -10.18 19.50 -8.71
N TYR A 48 -11.20 20.34 -8.55
CA TYR A 48 -11.17 21.37 -7.53
C TYR A 48 -11.16 20.78 -6.10
N GLY A 49 -11.95 19.74 -5.87
CA GLY A 49 -11.92 19.00 -4.61
C GLY A 49 -10.54 18.40 -4.32
N ALA A 50 -9.92 17.81 -5.34
CA ALA A 50 -8.56 17.28 -5.24
C ALA A 50 -7.51 18.36 -4.93
N GLN A 51 -7.65 19.56 -5.51
CA GLN A 51 -6.78 20.70 -5.21
C GLN A 51 -6.94 21.20 -3.77
N LEU A 52 -8.17 21.25 -3.25
CA LEU A 52 -8.42 21.61 -1.85
C LEU A 52 -7.77 20.61 -0.90
N TYR A 53 -7.93 19.30 -1.18
CA TYR A 53 -7.28 18.25 -0.40
C TYR A 53 -5.75 18.36 -0.45
N ARG A 54 -5.20 18.59 -1.64
CA ARG A 54 -3.75 18.77 -1.83
C ARG A 54 -3.23 19.95 -0.99
N ALA A 55 -3.94 21.09 -1.03
CA ALA A 55 -3.57 22.26 -0.24
C ALA A 55 -3.63 22.00 1.26
N TYR A 56 -4.66 21.25 1.72
CA TYR A 56 -4.81 20.88 3.12
C TYR A 56 -3.69 19.95 3.60
N ILE A 57 -3.33 18.92 2.81
CA ILE A 57 -2.36 17.93 3.24
C ILE A 57 -0.89 18.37 3.04
N ALA A 58 -0.63 19.34 2.15
CA ALA A 58 0.72 19.77 1.80
C ALA A 58 1.61 20.10 3.02
N PRO A 59 1.13 20.79 4.08
CA PRO A 59 1.95 21.08 5.26
C PRO A 59 2.37 19.84 6.07
N TYR A 60 1.70 18.70 5.85
CA TYR A 60 1.97 17.44 6.55
C TYR A 60 2.82 16.47 5.73
N LEU A 61 3.17 16.84 4.48
CA LEU A 61 3.97 16.03 3.58
C LEU A 61 5.37 16.62 3.47
N ASP A 62 6.35 15.78 3.73
CA ASP A 62 7.75 16.09 3.55
C ASP A 62 8.27 15.29 2.35
N PHE A 63 8.49 15.98 1.23
CA PHE A 63 9.03 15.39 0.00
C PHE A 63 10.55 15.56 -0.12
N ASP A 64 11.17 16.38 0.72
CA ASP A 64 12.60 16.70 0.64
C ASP A 64 13.48 15.49 0.96
N HIS A 65 12.92 14.51 1.70
CA HIS A 65 13.60 13.28 2.08
C HIS A 65 13.29 12.09 1.14
N ASN A 66 12.50 12.30 0.10
CA ASN A 66 12.26 11.23 -0.87
C ASN A 66 13.55 10.87 -1.62
N PRO A 67 13.83 9.57 -1.83
CA PRO A 67 14.94 9.15 -2.68
C PRO A 67 14.83 9.78 -4.07
N ALA A 68 15.94 10.32 -4.58
CA ALA A 68 15.96 11.07 -5.85
C ALA A 68 15.40 10.25 -7.04
N PHE A 69 15.61 8.93 -7.03
CA PHE A 69 15.10 8.07 -8.11
C PHE A 69 13.57 8.08 -8.23
N LEU A 70 12.82 8.39 -7.16
CA LEU A 70 11.36 8.47 -7.22
C LEU A 70 10.86 9.65 -8.07
N ALA A 71 11.69 10.67 -8.29
CA ALA A 71 11.35 11.77 -9.17
C ALA A 71 11.43 11.39 -10.66
N ASP A 72 12.29 10.44 -10.99
CA ASP A 72 12.57 10.00 -12.36
C ASP A 72 11.78 8.74 -12.76
N GLU A 73 11.44 7.91 -11.78
CA GLU A 73 10.71 6.65 -12.01
C GLU A 73 9.20 6.86 -11.89
N CYS A 74 8.52 6.86 -13.01
CA CYS A 74 7.07 7.04 -13.07
C CYS A 74 6.26 5.74 -13.12
N ALA A 75 6.91 4.58 -13.16
CA ALA A 75 6.27 3.28 -13.25
C ALA A 75 6.96 2.23 -12.38
N LEU A 76 6.17 1.28 -11.88
CA LEU A 76 6.63 0.12 -11.14
C LEU A 76 6.37 -1.15 -11.93
N ASN A 77 7.40 -2.01 -12.03
CA ASN A 77 7.21 -3.39 -12.46
C ASN A 77 6.62 -4.17 -11.28
N GLN A 78 5.32 -4.38 -11.30
CA GLN A 78 4.60 -4.98 -10.19
C GLN A 78 4.56 -6.49 -10.30
N CYS A 79 5.10 -7.17 -9.31
CA CYS A 79 5.17 -8.61 -9.24
C CYS A 79 4.27 -9.15 -8.12
N TYR A 80 2.97 -8.96 -8.24
CA TYR A 80 1.98 -9.47 -7.27
C TYR A 80 1.97 -10.99 -7.14
N ASN A 81 2.52 -11.66 -8.12
CA ASN A 81 2.22 -13.06 -8.34
C ASN A 81 3.36 -14.00 -7.96
N PHE A 82 4.16 -13.70 -6.93
CA PHE A 82 5.02 -14.75 -6.38
C PHE A 82 4.14 -15.91 -5.89
N LYS A 83 3.10 -15.58 -5.14
CA LYS A 83 2.14 -16.57 -4.64
C LYS A 83 0.73 -15.96 -4.62
N ARG A 84 -0.19 -16.59 -5.33
CA ARG A 84 -1.57 -16.13 -5.41
C ARG A 84 -2.51 -17.27 -5.11
N THR A 85 -3.41 -17.06 -4.14
CA THR A 85 -4.43 -18.07 -3.75
C THR A 85 -3.84 -19.46 -3.47
N GLY A 86 -2.61 -19.51 -2.93
CA GLY A 86 -1.89 -20.75 -2.65
C GLY A 86 -1.07 -21.32 -3.82
N ASN A 87 -1.20 -20.76 -5.02
CA ASN A 87 -0.39 -21.17 -6.18
C ASN A 87 0.88 -20.33 -6.27
N ILE A 88 2.00 -20.97 -6.58
CA ILE A 88 3.27 -20.31 -6.90
C ILE A 88 3.23 -19.93 -8.37
N GLU A 89 3.30 -18.62 -8.63
CA GLU A 89 3.34 -18.05 -9.97
C GLU A 89 4.79 -17.78 -10.41
N HIS A 90 5.61 -17.30 -9.47
CA HIS A 90 7.04 -17.03 -9.65
C HIS A 90 7.82 -17.46 -8.42
N THR A 91 9.10 -17.73 -8.62
CA THR A 91 10.06 -18.04 -7.57
C THR A 91 11.10 -16.92 -7.43
N PHE A 92 11.92 -16.95 -6.40
CA PHE A 92 12.99 -15.95 -6.25
C PHE A 92 14.05 -16.00 -7.35
N ARG A 93 14.16 -17.13 -8.07
CA ARG A 93 15.05 -17.28 -9.22
C ARG A 93 14.59 -16.49 -10.44
N ASP A 94 13.29 -16.17 -10.50
CA ASP A 94 12.69 -15.47 -11.64
C ASP A 94 12.90 -13.94 -11.56
N ILE A 95 13.32 -13.41 -10.39
CA ILE A 95 13.52 -11.97 -10.18
C ILE A 95 14.39 -11.32 -11.25
N PRO A 96 15.55 -11.88 -11.65
CA PRO A 96 16.36 -11.29 -12.71
C PRO A 96 15.60 -11.17 -14.03
N GLN A 97 14.91 -12.23 -14.45
CA GLN A 97 14.14 -12.21 -15.70
C GLN A 97 13.01 -11.19 -15.64
N MET A 98 12.25 -11.15 -14.54
CA MET A 98 11.17 -10.19 -14.32
C MET A 98 11.68 -8.74 -14.38
N TYR A 99 12.88 -8.50 -13.85
CA TYR A 99 13.53 -7.20 -13.94
C TYR A 99 13.87 -6.84 -15.39
N GLU A 100 14.50 -7.74 -16.14
CA GLU A 100 14.88 -7.51 -17.53
C GLU A 100 13.66 -7.23 -18.42
N GLU A 101 12.56 -7.92 -18.20
CA GLU A 101 11.30 -7.68 -18.91
C GLU A 101 10.79 -6.25 -18.69
N GLY A 102 10.84 -5.74 -17.47
CA GLY A 102 10.47 -4.35 -17.15
C GLY A 102 11.49 -3.35 -17.70
N ALA A 103 12.77 -3.61 -17.50
CA ALA A 103 13.86 -2.75 -17.93
C ALA A 103 13.89 -2.53 -19.45
N ALA A 104 13.50 -3.53 -20.24
CA ALA A 104 13.36 -3.43 -21.70
C ALA A 104 12.33 -2.35 -22.11
N TRP A 105 11.40 -1.99 -21.24
CA TRP A 105 10.41 -0.93 -21.43
C TRP A 105 10.74 0.34 -20.65
N GLY A 106 11.93 0.43 -20.06
CA GLY A 106 12.37 1.58 -19.28
C GLY A 106 11.86 1.56 -17.82
N VAL A 107 11.19 0.49 -17.39
CA VAL A 107 10.72 0.32 -16.01
C VAL A 107 11.77 -0.42 -15.20
N ARG A 108 12.51 0.30 -14.36
CA ARG A 108 13.62 -0.24 -13.58
C ARG A 108 13.31 -0.41 -12.08
N HIS A 109 12.12 -0.06 -11.67
CA HIS A 109 11.69 -0.19 -10.28
C HIS A 109 10.73 -1.37 -10.14
N MET A 110 11.14 -2.39 -9.41
CA MET A 110 10.32 -3.55 -9.10
C MET A 110 9.57 -3.34 -7.78
N PHE A 111 8.30 -3.67 -7.79
CA PHE A 111 7.49 -3.76 -6.58
C PHE A 111 7.17 -5.23 -6.30
N LEU A 112 7.81 -5.80 -5.28
CA LEU A 112 7.73 -7.21 -4.94
C LEU A 112 6.72 -7.42 -3.81
N ALA A 113 5.62 -8.08 -4.13
CA ALA A 113 4.58 -8.46 -3.17
C ALA A 113 4.49 -9.98 -3.03
N SER A 114 3.89 -10.46 -1.96
CA SER A 114 3.77 -11.89 -1.64
C SER A 114 5.10 -12.65 -1.54
N TRP A 115 6.18 -11.94 -1.21
CA TRP A 115 7.51 -12.51 -1.04
C TRP A 115 7.72 -13.17 0.32
N ASN A 116 6.88 -12.78 1.28
CA ASN A 116 6.95 -13.24 2.67
C ASN A 116 6.20 -14.55 2.87
N ARG A 117 6.51 -15.20 3.96
CA ARG A 117 5.90 -16.46 4.41
C ARG A 117 4.38 -16.41 4.23
N THR A 118 3.82 -17.43 3.59
CA THR A 118 2.39 -17.63 3.29
C THR A 118 1.76 -16.63 2.32
N GLY A 119 2.52 -15.66 1.79
CA GLY A 119 2.08 -14.77 0.73
C GLY A 119 1.41 -13.49 1.21
N PHE A 120 0.52 -12.97 0.37
CA PHE A 120 -0.09 -11.66 0.55
C PHE A 120 -1.12 -11.67 1.69
N ASP A 121 -1.09 -10.62 2.51
CA ASP A 121 -2.01 -10.35 3.61
C ASP A 121 -2.18 -11.51 4.62
N SER A 122 -1.07 -12.22 4.91
CA SER A 122 -1.08 -13.30 5.89
C SER A 122 0.18 -13.32 6.76
N PHE A 123 0.06 -13.79 7.99
CA PHE A 123 1.11 -13.93 9.00
C PHE A 123 1.90 -12.65 9.31
N TYR A 124 1.37 -11.47 8.99
CA TYR A 124 2.04 -10.24 9.37
C TYR A 124 2.12 -10.09 10.90
N PRO A 125 3.24 -9.62 11.45
CA PRO A 125 4.41 -9.01 10.81
C PRO A 125 5.58 -9.96 10.50
N GLU A 126 5.34 -11.21 10.20
CA GLU A 126 6.40 -12.18 9.89
C GLU A 126 6.95 -11.96 8.47
N TYR A 127 7.80 -10.97 8.29
CA TYR A 127 8.44 -10.63 7.00
C TYR A 127 9.70 -11.45 6.76
N TYR A 128 9.53 -12.77 6.68
CA TYR A 128 10.58 -13.70 6.29
C TYR A 128 10.34 -14.17 4.85
N PRO A 129 11.39 -14.32 4.02
CA PRO A 129 11.24 -14.89 2.68
C PRO A 129 10.53 -16.26 2.74
N ASP A 130 9.54 -16.45 1.87
CA ASP A 130 8.81 -17.71 1.80
C ASP A 130 9.70 -18.82 1.22
N MET A 131 9.94 -19.86 2.00
CA MET A 131 10.79 -20.98 1.60
C MET A 131 10.20 -21.81 0.44
N GLU A 132 8.91 -21.71 0.19
CA GLU A 132 8.30 -22.35 -0.99
C GLU A 132 8.66 -21.63 -2.29
N LEU A 133 9.02 -20.33 -2.21
CA LEU A 133 9.47 -19.54 -3.36
C LEU A 133 10.96 -19.65 -3.62
N GLY A 134 11.71 -20.20 -2.66
CA GLY A 134 13.15 -20.37 -2.74
C GLY A 134 13.84 -20.03 -1.42
N SER A 135 15.16 -20.17 -1.41
CA SER A 135 15.95 -19.83 -0.23
C SER A 135 16.10 -18.32 -0.06
N ALA A 136 16.33 -17.87 1.18
CA ALA A 136 16.67 -16.48 1.47
C ALA A 136 17.91 -15.98 0.69
N MET A 137 18.83 -16.88 0.36
CA MET A 137 20.00 -16.57 -0.47
C MET A 137 19.61 -16.31 -1.93
N GLU A 138 18.68 -17.06 -2.49
CA GLU A 138 18.15 -16.82 -3.84
C GLU A 138 17.42 -15.49 -3.91
N PHE A 139 16.59 -15.19 -2.90
CA PHE A 139 15.93 -13.89 -2.79
C PHE A 139 16.94 -12.75 -2.76
N ARG A 140 17.94 -12.85 -1.88
CA ARG A 140 19.01 -11.85 -1.80
C ARG A 140 19.75 -11.67 -3.12
N ARG A 141 20.12 -12.75 -3.80
CA ARG A 141 20.79 -12.68 -5.11
C ARG A 141 19.93 -12.00 -6.17
N GLY A 142 18.61 -12.27 -6.16
CA GLY A 142 17.67 -11.58 -7.04
C GLY A 142 17.67 -10.07 -6.82
N LEU A 143 17.60 -9.61 -5.56
CA LEU A 143 17.66 -8.19 -5.22
C LEU A 143 19.01 -7.55 -5.53
N GLU A 144 20.12 -8.27 -5.33
CA GLU A 144 21.47 -7.83 -5.70
C GLU A 144 21.59 -7.67 -7.21
N TYR A 145 21.05 -8.62 -8.00
CA TYR A 145 21.01 -8.52 -9.46
C TYR A 145 20.31 -7.25 -9.93
N VAL A 146 19.12 -6.96 -9.43
CA VAL A 146 18.36 -5.74 -9.77
C VAL A 146 19.20 -4.49 -9.50
N ARG A 147 19.81 -4.40 -8.32
CA ARG A 147 20.64 -3.27 -7.93
C ARG A 147 21.88 -3.12 -8.83
N GLU A 148 22.57 -4.20 -9.14
CA GLU A 148 23.78 -4.20 -9.97
C GLU A 148 23.51 -3.79 -11.43
N HIS A 149 22.27 -4.01 -11.90
CA HIS A 149 21.82 -3.59 -13.23
C HIS A 149 21.11 -2.21 -13.23
N GLY A 150 21.28 -1.42 -12.13
CA GLY A 150 20.78 -0.05 -12.05
C GLY A 150 19.29 0.06 -11.73
N GLY A 151 18.68 -1.03 -11.24
CA GLY A 151 17.30 -1.05 -10.81
C GLY A 151 17.10 -0.83 -9.31
N PHE A 152 15.85 -0.74 -8.92
CA PHE A 152 15.40 -0.56 -7.54
C PHE A 152 14.36 -1.62 -7.19
N SER A 153 14.33 -2.01 -5.92
CA SER A 153 13.35 -2.97 -5.41
C SER A 153 12.64 -2.40 -4.19
N THR A 154 11.31 -2.39 -4.23
CA THR A 154 10.47 -2.11 -3.06
C THR A 154 9.78 -3.40 -2.63
N LEU A 155 9.93 -3.75 -1.36
CA LEU A 155 9.25 -4.89 -0.77
C LEU A 155 7.93 -4.43 -0.17
N TYR A 156 6.84 -5.08 -0.55
CA TYR A 156 5.55 -4.81 0.07
C TYR A 156 5.53 -5.30 1.52
N ILE A 157 5.14 -4.41 2.40
CA ILE A 157 4.84 -4.71 3.80
C ILE A 157 3.51 -4.05 4.16
N ASN A 158 2.80 -4.60 5.14
CA ASN A 158 1.56 -4.03 5.65
C ASN A 158 1.72 -3.64 7.12
N ALA A 159 1.73 -2.34 7.40
CA ALA A 159 1.87 -1.81 8.75
C ALA A 159 0.54 -1.73 9.54
N ARG A 160 -0.59 -2.16 8.95
CA ARG A 160 -1.93 -2.01 9.51
C ARG A 160 -2.60 -3.32 9.89
N ILE A 161 -2.18 -4.41 9.25
CA ILE A 161 -2.74 -5.75 9.48
C ILE A 161 -1.82 -6.49 10.42
N PHE A 162 -2.43 -7.14 11.41
CA PHE A 162 -1.78 -8.07 12.32
C PHE A 162 -2.53 -9.40 12.24
N ASP A 163 -1.83 -10.48 11.91
CA ASP A 163 -2.45 -11.79 11.86
C ASP A 163 -2.44 -12.43 13.25
N VAL A 164 -3.61 -12.86 13.71
CA VAL A 164 -3.77 -13.54 15.00
C VAL A 164 -3.07 -14.90 15.06
N LYS A 165 -2.66 -15.43 13.90
CA LYS A 165 -1.87 -16.67 13.79
C LYS A 165 -0.37 -16.43 13.82
N SER A 166 0.06 -15.18 13.82
CA SER A 166 1.47 -14.84 13.93
C SER A 166 2.01 -15.17 15.31
N ASP A 167 3.26 -15.59 15.38
CA ASP A 167 3.97 -15.84 16.64
C ASP A 167 4.14 -14.57 17.50
N PHE A 168 3.84 -13.39 16.95
CA PHE A 168 3.89 -12.10 17.65
C PHE A 168 2.54 -11.66 18.25
N HIS A 169 1.48 -12.47 18.12
CA HIS A 169 0.14 -12.13 18.65
C HIS A 169 0.02 -12.33 20.17
#